data_341e1078a955bf6a15a847926b99c23e
#
_entry.id   341e1078a955bf6a15a847926b99c23e
#
_cell.length_a   1.000
_cell.length_b   1.000
_cell.length_c   1.000
_cell.angle_alpha   90.00
_cell.angle_beta   90.00
_cell.angle_gamma   90.00
#
_symmetry.space_group_name_H-M   'P 1'
#
loop_
_entity.id
_entity.type
_entity.pdbx_description
1 polymer ?
#
loop_
_entity_poly.entity_id
_entity_poly.type
_entity_poly.pdbx_seq_one_letter_code
_entity_poly.pdbx_strand_id
1 'polypeptide(L)'
;MKITDIRIHVLKSPLAEPFAFSQGWVRWRSATLVEVLTDDGLAGWGEAFAQGLEPPEIAAAAIEHALKPLLLGADPRHIEVLWHRMYHATRDYGRKGSVVAALSAVDIALWDLTGKAANAPIHQLLGGAFRARVQPYATGFYRTRGQSEAARLADEALRHHEAGFRLMKVKLGYGVDDDIKCMAAIHRAIEGRGVTLMIDTNHAYGRAEALRLGRAL
;
A
#
# COMPACT_ATOMS: atom_id res chain seq x y z
N MET A 1 17.94 -21.00 15.18
CA MET A 1 17.26 -19.69 14.98
C MET A 1 15.91 -19.73 15.67
N LYS A 2 15.67 -18.82 16.61
CA LYS A 2 14.40 -18.66 17.33
C LYS A 2 14.09 -17.17 17.44
N ILE A 3 12.82 -16.82 17.33
CA ILE A 3 12.34 -15.45 17.55
C ILE A 3 12.51 -15.11 19.03
N THR A 4 13.31 -14.08 19.33
CA THR A 4 13.57 -13.62 20.70
C THR A 4 12.74 -12.40 21.07
N ASP A 5 12.42 -11.54 20.09
CA ASP A 5 11.59 -10.36 20.30
C ASP A 5 10.94 -9.91 18.98
N ILE A 6 9.86 -9.15 19.10
CA ILE A 6 9.24 -8.42 17.99
C ILE A 6 9.07 -6.97 18.46
N ARG A 7 9.76 -6.05 17.80
CA ARG A 7 9.68 -4.63 18.08
C ARG A 7 8.78 -3.93 17.07
N ILE A 8 8.03 -2.96 17.54
CA ILE A 8 7.08 -2.22 16.73
C ILE A 8 7.45 -0.73 16.76
N HIS A 9 7.57 -0.13 15.58
CA HIS A 9 7.94 1.27 15.42
C HIS A 9 6.78 2.01 14.73
N VAL A 10 6.04 2.80 15.48
CA VAL A 10 4.98 3.66 14.93
C VAL A 10 5.59 5.00 14.53
N LEU A 11 5.61 5.27 13.24
CA LEU A 11 6.16 6.48 12.65
C LEU A 11 5.05 7.37 12.10
N LYS A 12 5.13 8.67 12.36
CA LYS A 12 4.22 9.69 11.80
C LYS A 12 5.02 10.91 11.38
N SER A 13 4.72 11.43 10.19
CA SER A 13 5.28 12.67 9.67
C SER A 13 4.16 13.56 9.11
N PRO A 14 4.05 14.82 9.55
CA PRO A 14 3.07 15.73 8.99
C PRO A 14 3.44 16.06 7.53
N LEU A 15 2.40 16.23 6.70
CA LEU A 15 2.58 16.72 5.34
C LEU A 15 2.56 18.23 5.34
N ALA A 16 3.53 18.86 4.67
CA ALA A 16 3.54 20.30 4.44
C ALA A 16 2.29 20.73 3.64
N GLU A 17 1.91 19.92 2.65
CA GLU A 17 0.73 20.14 1.83
C GLU A 17 -0.18 18.91 1.94
N PRO A 18 -1.31 19.01 2.67
CA PRO A 18 -2.31 17.94 2.68
C PRO A 18 -2.90 17.71 1.30
N PHE A 19 -3.21 16.46 1.00
CA PHE A 19 -3.88 16.07 -0.23
C PHE A 19 -5.07 15.17 0.08
N ALA A 20 -6.00 15.04 -0.88
CA ALA A 20 -7.15 14.17 -0.72
C ALA A 20 -7.27 13.13 -1.85
N PHE A 21 -7.80 12.00 -1.51
CA PHE A 21 -8.48 11.08 -2.41
C PHE A 21 -9.93 10.92 -1.95
N SER A 22 -10.75 10.18 -2.69
CA SER A 22 -12.21 10.14 -2.46
C SER A 22 -12.64 9.77 -1.04
N GLN A 23 -11.77 9.10 -0.26
CA GLN A 23 -12.10 8.69 1.13
C GLN A 23 -11.74 9.76 2.18
N GLY A 24 -10.97 10.77 1.84
CA GLY A 24 -10.65 11.84 2.79
C GLY A 24 -9.34 12.56 2.55
N TRP A 25 -9.03 13.48 3.49
CA TRP A 25 -7.83 14.28 3.48
C TRP A 25 -6.70 13.62 4.25
N VAL A 26 -5.61 13.36 3.57
CA VAL A 26 -4.36 12.87 4.18
C VAL A 26 -3.54 14.07 4.65
N ARG A 27 -3.27 14.12 5.95
CA ARG A 27 -2.51 15.21 6.61
C ARG A 27 -1.16 14.73 7.14
N TRP A 28 -0.99 13.42 7.21
CA TRP A 28 0.17 12.75 7.78
C TRP A 28 0.57 11.58 6.90
N ARG A 29 1.85 11.29 6.81
CA ARG A 29 2.30 9.96 6.45
C ARG A 29 2.55 9.18 7.72
N SER A 30 2.12 7.94 7.74
CA SER A 30 2.32 7.04 8.87
C SER A 30 2.75 5.66 8.39
N ALA A 31 3.50 4.97 9.24
CA ALA A 31 3.89 3.59 9.03
C ALA A 31 3.95 2.87 10.39
N THR A 32 3.61 1.59 10.39
CA THR A 32 3.89 0.67 11.50
C THR A 32 4.92 -0.33 11.00
N LEU A 33 6.19 -0.11 11.36
CA LEU A 33 7.26 -1.04 11.02
C LEU A 33 7.37 -2.12 12.10
N VAL A 34 7.70 -3.32 11.66
CA VAL A 34 7.92 -4.50 12.50
C VAL A 34 9.35 -4.98 12.32
N GLU A 35 10.04 -5.19 13.43
CA GLU A 35 11.37 -5.78 13.46
C GLU A 35 11.30 -7.11 14.24
N VAL A 36 11.49 -8.22 13.57
CA VAL A 36 11.55 -9.56 14.17
C VAL A 36 13.00 -9.90 14.47
N LEU A 37 13.33 -10.13 15.73
CA LEU A 37 14.69 -10.41 16.22
C LEU A 37 14.86 -11.90 16.53
N THR A 38 16.05 -12.42 16.31
CA THR A 38 16.41 -13.82 16.54
C THR A 38 17.60 -13.99 17.48
N ASP A 39 17.75 -15.21 18.03
CA ASP A 39 18.80 -15.60 18.96
C ASP A 39 20.21 -15.67 18.31
N ASP A 40 20.29 -15.68 16.98
CA ASP A 40 21.54 -15.65 16.22
C ASP A 40 21.92 -14.25 15.70
N GLY A 41 21.17 -13.22 16.12
CA GLY A 41 21.46 -11.82 15.83
C GLY A 41 20.91 -11.31 14.48
N LEU A 42 20.20 -12.14 13.71
CA LEU A 42 19.51 -11.67 12.52
C LEU A 42 18.23 -10.91 12.88
N ALA A 43 17.89 -9.93 12.04
CA ALA A 43 16.65 -9.18 12.14
C ALA A 43 15.94 -9.11 10.78
N GLY A 44 14.62 -9.34 10.77
CA GLY A 44 13.75 -9.16 9.62
C GLY A 44 12.82 -7.97 9.80
N TRP A 45 12.54 -7.24 8.71
CA TRP A 45 11.72 -6.04 8.70
C TRP A 45 10.48 -6.21 7.83
N GLY A 46 9.35 -5.68 8.32
CA GLY A 46 8.10 -5.59 7.57
C GLY A 46 7.34 -4.32 7.92
N GLU A 47 6.30 -4.01 7.15
CA GLU A 47 5.47 -2.83 7.33
C GLU A 47 3.99 -3.21 7.25
N ALA A 48 3.20 -2.77 8.22
CA ALA A 48 1.76 -2.82 8.17
C ALA A 48 1.22 -1.65 7.35
N PHE A 49 0.30 -1.95 6.44
CA PHE A 49 -0.34 -0.95 5.60
C PHE A 49 -1.03 0.14 6.43
N ALA A 50 -0.67 1.40 6.14
CA ALA A 50 -1.34 2.58 6.68
C ALA A 50 -1.19 3.73 5.67
N GLN A 51 -2.29 4.17 5.04
CA GLN A 51 -2.25 5.22 4.00
C GLN A 51 -2.23 6.65 4.56
N GLY A 52 -2.33 6.81 5.89
CA GLY A 52 -2.43 8.10 6.55
C GLY A 52 -3.86 8.51 6.91
N LEU A 53 -4.88 7.69 6.59
CA LEU A 53 -6.23 7.79 7.16
C LEU A 53 -6.42 6.80 8.30
N GLU A 54 -5.80 5.63 8.21
CA GLU A 54 -5.85 4.62 9.25
C GLU A 54 -4.87 4.96 10.39
N PRO A 55 -5.31 4.86 11.65
CA PRO A 55 -4.39 4.98 12.78
C PRO A 55 -3.38 3.82 12.79
N PRO A 56 -2.08 4.07 12.67
CA PRO A 56 -1.06 3.01 12.64
C PRO A 56 -0.97 2.26 13.96
N GLU A 57 -1.43 2.86 15.04
CA GLU A 57 -1.48 2.28 16.38
C GLU A 57 -2.38 1.05 16.47
N ILE A 58 -3.40 0.91 15.61
CA ILE A 58 -4.30 -0.25 15.61
C ILE A 58 -3.52 -1.50 15.18
N ALA A 59 -2.73 -1.41 14.11
CA ALA A 59 -1.87 -2.51 13.68
C ALA A 59 -0.79 -2.80 14.73
N ALA A 60 -0.19 -1.76 15.32
CA ALA A 60 0.80 -1.90 16.39
C ALA A 60 0.24 -2.67 17.61
N ALA A 61 -0.94 -2.31 18.08
CA ALA A 61 -1.61 -3.00 19.19
C ALA A 61 -1.93 -4.46 18.84
N ALA A 62 -2.39 -4.74 17.61
CA ALA A 62 -2.64 -6.10 17.16
C ALA A 62 -1.35 -6.93 17.15
N ILE A 63 -0.23 -6.38 16.70
CA ILE A 63 1.06 -7.07 16.72
C ILE A 63 1.49 -7.34 18.15
N GLU A 64 1.50 -6.33 19.02
CA GLU A 64 2.01 -6.44 20.40
C GLU A 64 1.20 -7.43 21.24
N HIS A 65 -0.13 -7.34 21.18
CA HIS A 65 -1.00 -8.06 22.10
C HIS A 65 -1.57 -9.37 21.55
N ALA A 66 -1.70 -9.49 20.22
CA ALA A 66 -2.30 -10.68 19.62
C ALA A 66 -1.29 -11.57 18.88
N LEU A 67 -0.33 -11.00 18.14
CA LEU A 67 0.56 -11.80 17.29
C LEU A 67 1.87 -12.15 17.96
N LYS A 68 2.55 -11.21 18.59
CA LYS A 68 3.86 -11.40 19.25
C LYS A 68 3.87 -12.57 20.24
N PRO A 69 2.88 -12.73 21.14
CA PRO A 69 2.87 -13.85 22.09
C PRO A 69 2.82 -15.24 21.44
N LEU A 70 2.28 -15.33 20.21
CA LEU A 70 2.18 -16.57 19.44
C LEU A 70 3.50 -16.98 18.79
N LEU A 71 4.45 -16.04 18.65
CA LEU A 71 5.62 -16.18 17.80
C LEU A 71 6.92 -16.31 18.60
N LEU A 72 6.97 -15.80 19.82
CA LEU A 72 8.16 -15.89 20.67
C LEU A 72 8.62 -17.33 20.86
N GLY A 73 9.90 -17.59 20.65
CA GLY A 73 10.52 -18.91 20.76
C GLY A 73 10.31 -19.82 19.52
N ALA A 74 9.48 -19.40 18.55
CA ALA A 74 9.26 -20.15 17.32
C ALA A 74 10.44 -20.03 16.36
N ASP A 75 10.58 -20.98 15.43
CA ASP A 75 11.51 -20.90 14.32
C ASP A 75 10.90 -20.01 13.21
N PRO A 76 11.50 -18.85 12.88
CA PRO A 76 10.96 -17.93 11.88
C PRO A 76 10.92 -18.48 10.47
N ARG A 77 11.66 -19.56 10.18
CA ARG A 77 11.65 -20.21 8.85
C ARG A 77 10.36 -21.01 8.58
N HIS A 78 9.58 -21.29 9.58
CA HIS A 78 8.28 -21.97 9.44
C HIS A 78 7.17 -20.96 9.07
N ILE A 79 7.38 -20.14 8.04
CA ILE A 79 6.55 -18.98 7.70
C ILE A 79 5.08 -19.35 7.56
N GLU A 80 4.75 -20.36 6.75
CA GLU A 80 3.36 -20.82 6.53
C GLU A 80 2.69 -21.27 7.83
N VAL A 81 3.42 -22.03 8.68
CA VAL A 81 2.90 -22.48 9.97
C VAL A 81 2.60 -21.30 10.89
N LEU A 82 3.50 -20.31 10.92
CA LEU A 82 3.34 -19.12 11.74
C LEU A 82 2.22 -18.23 11.20
N TRP A 83 2.10 -18.08 9.88
CA TRP A 83 1.00 -17.37 9.24
C TRP A 83 -0.35 -18.00 9.63
N HIS A 84 -0.51 -19.30 9.48
CA HIS A 84 -1.73 -20.00 9.87
C HIS A 84 -2.04 -19.85 11.36
N ARG A 85 -1.02 -19.93 12.23
CA ARG A 85 -1.18 -19.71 13.67
C ARG A 85 -1.73 -18.32 13.98
N MET A 86 -1.13 -17.28 13.40
CA MET A 86 -1.58 -15.89 13.55
C MET A 86 -3.01 -15.70 13.02
N TYR A 87 -3.29 -16.17 11.80
CA TYR A 87 -4.60 -16.03 11.18
C TYR A 87 -5.71 -16.74 11.99
N HIS A 88 -5.49 -17.99 12.39
CA HIS A 88 -6.49 -18.73 13.14
C HIS A 88 -6.76 -18.14 14.53
N ALA A 89 -5.76 -17.58 15.18
CA ALA A 89 -5.93 -16.93 16.49
C ALA A 89 -6.71 -15.61 16.40
N THR A 90 -6.70 -14.94 15.24
CA THR A 90 -7.31 -13.60 15.08
C THR A 90 -8.54 -13.57 14.18
N ARG A 91 -8.86 -14.64 13.46
CA ARG A 91 -9.91 -14.67 12.43
C ARG A 91 -11.31 -14.28 12.91
N ASP A 92 -11.63 -14.49 14.19
CA ASP A 92 -12.96 -14.19 14.73
C ASP A 92 -13.21 -12.68 14.82
N TYR A 93 -12.15 -11.89 15.01
CA TYR A 93 -12.23 -10.44 15.14
C TYR A 93 -11.35 -9.65 14.14
N GLY A 94 -10.54 -10.33 13.32
CA GLY A 94 -9.54 -9.70 12.48
C GLY A 94 -9.40 -10.28 11.07
N ARG A 95 -10.49 -10.71 10.42
CA ARG A 95 -10.43 -11.30 9.08
C ARG A 95 -10.08 -10.31 7.96
N LYS A 96 -10.11 -9.01 8.21
CA LYS A 96 -9.77 -7.95 7.25
C LYS A 96 -9.36 -6.68 8.00
N GLY A 97 -8.82 -5.72 7.27
CA GLY A 97 -8.43 -4.42 7.82
C GLY A 97 -7.13 -4.50 8.64
N SER A 98 -7.04 -3.69 9.69
CA SER A 98 -5.78 -3.45 10.41
C SER A 98 -5.15 -4.70 11.04
N VAL A 99 -5.94 -5.70 11.44
CA VAL A 99 -5.40 -6.95 11.98
C VAL A 99 -4.72 -7.78 10.89
N VAL A 100 -5.31 -7.84 9.68
CA VAL A 100 -4.65 -8.51 8.53
C VAL A 100 -3.43 -7.73 8.07
N ALA A 101 -3.46 -6.39 8.12
CA ALA A 101 -2.28 -5.57 7.84
C ALA A 101 -1.16 -5.84 8.86
N ALA A 102 -1.50 -6.01 10.14
CA ALA A 102 -0.57 -6.40 11.18
C ALA A 102 0.05 -7.79 10.92
N LEU A 103 -0.78 -8.77 10.56
CA LEU A 103 -0.33 -10.11 10.19
C LEU A 103 0.61 -10.06 8.98
N SER A 104 0.24 -9.29 7.95
CA SER A 104 1.07 -9.08 6.75
C SER A 104 2.44 -8.48 7.07
N ALA A 105 2.50 -7.51 7.99
CA ALA A 105 3.77 -6.92 8.41
C ALA A 105 4.72 -7.94 9.03
N VAL A 106 4.19 -8.80 9.91
CA VAL A 106 4.97 -9.88 10.52
C VAL A 106 5.41 -10.90 9.47
N ASP A 107 4.52 -11.29 8.56
CA ASP A 107 4.82 -12.22 7.47
C ASP A 107 5.95 -11.70 6.58
N ILE A 108 5.88 -10.43 6.16
CA ILE A 108 6.95 -9.77 5.40
C ILE A 108 8.27 -9.81 6.17
N ALA A 109 8.25 -9.53 7.48
CA ALA A 109 9.46 -9.59 8.31
C ALA A 109 10.05 -11.01 8.39
N LEU A 110 9.21 -12.05 8.46
CA LEU A 110 9.66 -13.44 8.43
C LEU A 110 10.30 -13.82 7.08
N TRP A 111 9.74 -13.36 5.98
CA TRP A 111 10.32 -13.54 4.64
C TRP A 111 11.64 -12.79 4.48
N ASP A 112 11.74 -11.53 4.95
CA ASP A 112 12.98 -10.75 4.93
C ASP A 112 14.09 -11.45 5.73
N LEU A 113 13.75 -11.92 6.92
CA LEU A 113 14.67 -12.66 7.80
C LEU A 113 15.13 -13.97 7.15
N THR A 114 14.22 -14.73 6.55
CA THR A 114 14.55 -15.98 5.87
C THR A 114 15.43 -15.74 4.65
N GLY A 115 15.17 -14.68 3.88
CA GLY A 115 16.02 -14.25 2.77
C GLY A 115 17.44 -13.91 3.21
N LYS A 116 17.58 -13.17 4.31
CA LYS A 116 18.88 -12.84 4.92
C LYS A 116 19.60 -14.10 5.41
N ALA A 117 18.90 -14.99 6.10
CA ALA A 117 19.48 -16.25 6.59
C ALA A 117 19.96 -17.17 5.45
N ALA A 118 19.23 -17.19 4.34
CA ALA A 118 19.58 -17.96 3.16
C ALA A 118 20.58 -17.24 2.22
N ASN A 119 20.91 -15.99 2.49
CA ASN A 119 21.66 -15.11 1.60
C ASN A 119 21.09 -15.11 0.17
N ALA A 120 19.77 -15.07 0.05
CA ALA A 120 19.04 -15.13 -1.20
C ALA A 120 17.90 -14.13 -1.22
N PRO A 121 17.62 -13.48 -2.36
CA PRO A 121 16.48 -12.60 -2.48
C PRO A 121 15.17 -13.41 -2.41
N ILE A 122 14.13 -12.80 -1.83
CA ILE A 122 12.85 -13.47 -1.55
C ILE A 122 12.25 -14.11 -2.81
N HIS A 123 12.37 -13.48 -3.99
CA HIS A 123 11.82 -14.05 -5.22
C HIS A 123 12.45 -15.42 -5.59
N GLN A 124 13.71 -15.67 -5.23
CA GLN A 124 14.32 -16.98 -5.44
C GLN A 124 13.75 -18.03 -4.48
N LEU A 125 13.47 -17.65 -3.23
CA LEU A 125 12.82 -18.52 -2.25
C LEU A 125 11.38 -18.85 -2.64
N LEU A 126 10.73 -17.96 -3.38
CA LEU A 126 9.36 -18.13 -3.90
C LEU A 126 9.29 -18.81 -5.27
N GLY A 127 10.39 -19.41 -5.75
CA GLY A 127 10.42 -20.18 -6.98
C GLY A 127 11.01 -19.48 -8.21
N GLY A 128 11.55 -18.27 -8.05
CA GLY A 128 12.29 -17.56 -9.09
C GLY A 128 11.55 -16.35 -9.69
N ALA A 129 12.19 -15.69 -10.63
CA ALA A 129 11.67 -14.47 -11.27
C ALA A 129 10.98 -14.78 -12.60
N PHE A 130 9.70 -14.48 -12.72
CA PHE A 130 8.97 -14.53 -13.99
C PHE A 130 9.40 -13.43 -14.97
N ARG A 131 9.94 -12.32 -14.44
CA ARG A 131 10.45 -11.20 -15.24
C ARG A 131 11.55 -10.47 -14.50
N ALA A 132 12.54 -10.00 -15.24
CA ALA A 132 13.68 -9.26 -14.69
C ALA A 132 13.38 -7.76 -14.46
N ARG A 133 12.36 -7.22 -15.13
CA ARG A 133 11.96 -5.80 -15.05
C ARG A 133 10.44 -5.69 -14.99
N VAL A 134 9.97 -4.66 -14.30
CA VAL A 134 8.55 -4.29 -14.24
C VAL A 134 8.38 -2.89 -14.83
N GLN A 135 7.24 -2.65 -15.49
CA GLN A 135 6.84 -1.33 -15.97
C GLN A 135 6.18 -0.58 -14.81
N PRO A 136 6.76 0.50 -14.30
CA PRO A 136 6.12 1.31 -13.28
C PRO A 136 5.03 2.20 -13.90
N TYR A 137 4.05 2.58 -13.07
CA TYR A 137 3.11 3.63 -13.42
C TYR A 137 3.20 4.79 -12.42
N ALA A 138 3.00 6.01 -12.90
CA ALA A 138 2.85 7.15 -12.03
C ALA A 138 1.48 7.09 -11.36
N THR A 139 1.43 7.17 -10.03
CA THR A 139 0.19 7.35 -9.28
C THR A 139 0.24 8.67 -8.54
N GLY A 140 -0.85 9.43 -8.63
CA GLY A 140 -0.94 10.77 -8.08
C GLY A 140 -2.34 11.29 -8.35
N PHE A 141 -2.42 12.49 -8.91
CA PHE A 141 -3.68 13.12 -9.29
C PHE A 141 -4.64 13.30 -8.11
N TYR A 142 -4.04 13.56 -6.94
CA TYR A 142 -4.77 13.83 -5.72
C TYR A 142 -5.41 15.21 -5.78
N ARG A 143 -6.51 15.40 -5.05
CA ARG A 143 -7.13 16.72 -4.88
C ARG A 143 -6.32 17.60 -3.93
N THR A 144 -6.23 18.88 -4.28
CA THR A 144 -5.60 19.93 -3.48
C THR A 144 -6.55 21.12 -3.39
N ARG A 145 -6.43 21.96 -2.35
CA ARG A 145 -7.34 23.09 -2.19
C ARG A 145 -7.00 24.24 -3.14
N GLY A 146 -8.03 24.89 -3.68
CA GLY A 146 -7.95 26.22 -4.25
C GLY A 146 -7.62 26.36 -5.73
N GLN A 147 -7.61 25.28 -6.52
CA GLN A 147 -7.32 25.31 -7.96
C GLN A 147 -8.40 24.59 -8.77
N SER A 148 -8.51 24.95 -10.06
CA SER A 148 -9.27 24.15 -11.02
C SER A 148 -8.59 22.77 -11.16
N GLU A 149 -9.22 21.75 -10.64
CA GLU A 149 -8.61 20.42 -10.59
C GLU A 149 -8.35 19.85 -12.00
N ALA A 150 -9.25 20.05 -12.93
CA ALA A 150 -9.10 19.51 -14.30
C ALA A 150 -7.83 20.05 -14.99
N ALA A 151 -7.54 21.36 -14.91
CA ALA A 151 -6.34 21.94 -15.50
C ALA A 151 -5.07 21.48 -14.77
N ARG A 152 -5.08 21.51 -13.45
CA ARG A 152 -3.94 21.06 -12.62
C ARG A 152 -3.60 19.59 -12.86
N LEU A 153 -4.62 18.72 -12.96
CA LEU A 153 -4.42 17.29 -13.24
C LEU A 153 -3.90 17.05 -14.65
N ALA A 154 -4.31 17.85 -15.63
CA ALA A 154 -3.75 17.82 -16.99
C ALA A 154 -2.25 18.18 -16.99
N ASP A 155 -1.87 19.25 -16.28
CA ASP A 155 -0.47 19.64 -16.10
C ASP A 155 0.34 18.58 -15.36
N GLU A 156 -0.25 17.92 -14.37
CA GLU A 156 0.39 16.81 -13.65
C GLU A 156 0.68 15.63 -14.59
N ALA A 157 -0.26 15.31 -15.49
CA ALA A 157 -0.06 14.26 -16.51
C ALA A 157 1.09 14.59 -17.46
N LEU A 158 1.20 15.86 -17.90
CA LEU A 158 2.33 16.30 -18.73
C LEU A 158 3.67 16.15 -18.00
N ARG A 159 3.75 16.56 -16.73
CA ARG A 159 4.98 16.39 -15.92
C ARG A 159 5.37 14.91 -15.79
N HIS A 160 4.41 14.02 -15.55
CA HIS A 160 4.69 12.58 -15.49
C HIS A 160 5.16 12.03 -16.85
N HIS A 161 4.57 12.49 -17.94
CA HIS A 161 5.01 12.12 -19.28
C HIS A 161 6.45 12.57 -19.54
N GLU A 162 6.80 13.82 -19.20
CA GLU A 162 8.15 14.39 -19.33
C GLU A 162 9.17 13.65 -18.47
N ALA A 163 8.75 13.16 -17.28
CA ALA A 163 9.55 12.31 -16.42
C ALA A 163 9.73 10.87 -16.96
N GLY A 164 9.16 10.55 -18.12
CA GLY A 164 9.32 9.26 -18.79
C GLY A 164 8.22 8.22 -18.52
N PHE A 165 7.22 8.52 -17.69
CA PHE A 165 6.12 7.59 -17.45
C PHE A 165 5.21 7.47 -18.67
N ARG A 166 4.80 6.22 -18.97
CA ARG A 166 3.86 5.88 -20.05
C ARG A 166 2.59 5.20 -19.53
N LEU A 167 2.56 4.89 -18.24
CA LEU A 167 1.38 4.40 -17.53
C LEU A 167 1.10 5.36 -16.38
N MET A 168 -0.16 5.76 -16.20
CA MET A 168 -0.56 6.68 -15.13
C MET A 168 -1.87 6.22 -14.51
N LYS A 169 -2.00 6.32 -13.19
CA LYS A 169 -3.22 6.01 -12.44
C LYS A 169 -3.81 7.26 -11.81
N VAL A 170 -4.98 7.66 -12.29
CA VAL A 170 -5.69 8.87 -11.89
C VAL A 170 -6.63 8.57 -10.72
N LYS A 171 -6.55 9.36 -9.65
CA LYS A 171 -7.47 9.29 -8.52
C LYS A 171 -8.76 10.05 -8.85
N LEU A 172 -9.87 9.31 -8.82
CA LEU A 172 -11.23 9.77 -9.09
C LEU A 172 -12.14 9.50 -7.87
N GLY A 173 -13.44 9.71 -8.02
CA GLY A 173 -14.42 9.45 -6.96
C GLY A 173 -14.95 10.70 -6.30
N TYR A 174 -15.02 11.81 -7.05
CA TYR A 174 -15.52 13.09 -6.57
C TYR A 174 -16.85 13.53 -7.22
N GLY A 175 -17.54 12.56 -7.81
CA GLY A 175 -18.76 12.72 -8.59
C GLY A 175 -18.50 12.46 -10.08
N VAL A 176 -19.39 11.65 -10.67
CA VAL A 176 -19.21 11.12 -12.04
C VAL A 176 -18.95 12.22 -13.06
N ASP A 177 -19.69 13.34 -12.99
CA ASP A 177 -19.56 14.43 -13.95
C ASP A 177 -18.25 15.22 -13.79
N ASP A 178 -17.76 15.37 -12.56
CA ASP A 178 -16.47 16.01 -12.29
C ASP A 178 -15.31 15.09 -12.73
N ASP A 179 -15.41 13.81 -12.45
CA ASP A 179 -14.43 12.81 -12.87
C ASP A 179 -14.31 12.74 -14.40
N ILE A 180 -15.43 12.76 -15.13
CA ILE A 180 -15.44 12.82 -16.60
C ILE A 180 -14.73 14.08 -17.11
N LYS A 181 -15.00 15.25 -16.51
CA LYS A 181 -14.33 16.51 -16.88
C LYS A 181 -12.83 16.44 -16.67
N CYS A 182 -12.40 15.92 -15.51
CA CYS A 182 -10.98 15.75 -15.19
C CYS A 182 -10.29 14.79 -16.17
N MET A 183 -10.90 13.64 -16.43
CA MET A 183 -10.35 12.68 -17.39
C MET A 183 -10.27 13.21 -18.81
N ALA A 184 -11.29 13.93 -19.27
CA ALA A 184 -11.27 14.58 -20.58
C ALA A 184 -10.15 15.63 -20.70
N ALA A 185 -9.85 16.37 -19.64
CA ALA A 185 -8.74 17.33 -19.63
C ALA A 185 -7.38 16.62 -19.68
N ILE A 186 -7.21 15.58 -18.86
CA ILE A 186 -6.00 14.76 -18.84
C ILE A 186 -5.79 14.13 -20.23
N HIS A 187 -6.81 13.48 -20.77
CA HIS A 187 -6.73 12.80 -22.06
C HIS A 187 -6.29 13.76 -23.17
N ARG A 188 -6.91 14.93 -23.28
CA ARG A 188 -6.50 15.96 -24.25
C ARG A 188 -5.04 16.40 -24.11
N ALA A 189 -4.55 16.52 -22.88
CA ALA A 189 -3.17 16.95 -22.63
C ALA A 189 -2.12 15.93 -23.08
N ILE A 190 -2.45 14.65 -23.00
CA ILE A 190 -1.51 13.56 -23.35
C ILE A 190 -1.87 12.84 -24.66
N GLU A 191 -2.82 13.34 -25.42
CA GLU A 191 -3.24 12.77 -26.70
C GLU A 191 -2.04 12.60 -27.65
N GLY A 192 -1.96 11.45 -28.30
CA GLY A 192 -0.85 11.12 -29.21
C GLY A 192 0.51 10.86 -28.57
N ARG A 193 0.62 10.92 -27.21
CA ARG A 193 1.89 10.76 -26.50
C ARG A 193 2.20 9.32 -26.05
N GLY A 194 1.37 8.35 -26.44
CA GLY A 194 1.58 6.93 -26.11
C GLY A 194 1.44 6.62 -24.61
N VAL A 195 0.57 7.34 -23.90
CA VAL A 195 0.30 7.13 -22.48
C VAL A 195 -0.98 6.31 -22.30
N THR A 196 -0.94 5.29 -21.45
CA THR A 196 -2.10 4.54 -21.01
C THR A 196 -2.56 5.03 -19.64
N LEU A 197 -3.86 5.35 -19.53
CA LEU A 197 -4.48 5.77 -18.27
C LEU A 197 -5.18 4.62 -17.58
N MET A 198 -5.08 4.59 -16.27
CA MET A 198 -5.87 3.78 -15.33
C MET A 198 -6.62 4.72 -14.39
N ILE A 199 -7.76 4.29 -13.90
CA ILE A 199 -8.53 5.04 -12.91
C ILE A 199 -8.65 4.27 -11.60
N ASP A 200 -8.73 5.02 -10.49
CA ASP A 200 -8.91 4.47 -9.16
C ASP A 200 -9.87 5.37 -8.36
N THR A 201 -11.09 4.91 -8.19
CA THR A 201 -12.16 5.64 -7.47
C THR A 201 -12.14 5.41 -5.96
N ASN A 202 -11.30 4.53 -5.47
CA ASN A 202 -11.14 4.21 -4.03
C ASN A 202 -12.47 3.99 -3.30
N HIS A 203 -13.33 3.13 -3.81
CA HIS A 203 -14.62 2.75 -3.19
C HIS A 203 -15.67 3.86 -3.13
N ALA A 204 -15.55 4.94 -3.93
CA ALA A 204 -16.44 6.09 -3.86
C ALA A 204 -17.84 5.80 -4.42
N TYR A 205 -17.96 4.87 -5.35
CA TYR A 205 -19.15 4.68 -6.17
C TYR A 205 -19.90 3.39 -5.90
N GLY A 206 -21.23 3.50 -5.92
CA GLY A 206 -22.10 2.37 -6.08
C GLY A 206 -22.10 1.84 -7.53
N ARG A 207 -22.76 0.70 -7.75
CA ARG A 207 -22.77 0.01 -9.04
C ARG A 207 -23.24 0.90 -10.21
N ALA A 208 -24.31 1.68 -10.00
CA ALA A 208 -24.87 2.52 -11.07
C ALA A 208 -23.90 3.63 -11.50
N GLU A 209 -23.28 4.30 -10.56
CA GLU A 209 -22.29 5.36 -10.79
C GLU A 209 -21.02 4.82 -11.43
N ALA A 210 -20.52 3.68 -10.96
CA ALA A 210 -19.35 3.03 -11.52
C ALA A 210 -19.58 2.61 -12.99
N LEU A 211 -20.76 2.08 -13.31
CA LEU A 211 -21.13 1.76 -14.68
C LEU A 211 -21.29 3.00 -15.56
N ARG A 212 -21.87 4.08 -15.03
CA ARG A 212 -22.01 5.35 -15.76
C ARG A 212 -20.64 5.94 -16.07
N LEU A 213 -19.74 5.97 -15.09
CA LEU A 213 -18.37 6.45 -15.28
C LEU A 213 -17.62 5.59 -16.31
N GLY A 214 -17.60 4.26 -16.14
CA GLY A 214 -16.87 3.37 -17.02
C GLY A 214 -17.38 3.32 -18.47
N ARG A 215 -18.63 3.75 -18.72
CA ARG A 215 -19.16 3.89 -20.10
C ARG A 215 -18.80 5.22 -20.73
N ALA A 216 -18.48 6.22 -19.93
CA ALA A 216 -18.16 7.57 -20.40
C ALA A 216 -16.66 7.78 -20.64
N LEU A 217 -15.82 6.91 -20.13
CA LEU A 217 -14.35 6.90 -20.31
C LEU A 217 -13.90 5.90 -21.37
#